data_d1497c87bb34bd31049faadf12787e73
#
_entry.id   d1497c87bb34bd31049faadf12787e73
#
_cell.length_a   1.000
_cell.length_b   1.000
_cell.length_c   1.000
_cell.angle_alpha   90.00
_cell.angle_beta   90.00
_cell.angle_gamma   90.00
#
_symmetry.space_group_name_H-M   'P 1'
#
loop_
_entity.id
_entity.type
_entity.pdbx_description
1 polymer ?
#
loop_
_entity_poly.entity_id
_entity_poly.type
_entity_poly.pdbx_seq_one_letter_code
_entity_poly.pdbx_strand_id
1 'polypeptide(L)'
;MLSKRNFGMMMTIILVILILFLSSAVLREYFNDYNENHSADSEWVKRSEETKETKDSKNSEKNWHIIYIGKQDTGYYESIQEWCTYRKAEFEEYSETKKALKKAEAYEKENTYLLISGSVFEKDTETVSDSLTSYVKAGGKIIFCSLPDYLVIAKSETLKNLLGIQQLRAKTVTLQEIWLYGGFLLGGETCYSFDELQDPDKVDMEREIPWYDISSRTKTYMVGFIKAEEQAEQELHNEDMPAIIWRCNTGEGSVFAVNGDYMEGKSALGILDAMVYESQNYTLYSIVNAQNLSVTGFPDLTKENEKKFAEVYGFDSKQFCQNIVWPALVSAAQDGDWKITAYLAKKQDNASKEDADVKSLVDYLKYFNEESAEAGISLGRMNDTDIQKSLEADKQEIEKQDITYPFSGAYIRSENEEQLSKLVKDEKLKTFSDIRTICKDYGEEQPVFSWLTDWITTQAITMNGYQYTYKDDFRLKSIQTTLGYSNAQVDLYQLIWPQEREDEWEVVSEKLASNISTYWNPFSVFEKTTITESDTRVRRFLNESVTSSRKADKISIKVENFNEDAWMMLRTHGEKIESMKNGSWEKIEDDAYLLHLTSSQATVTLKSDTELYYSEK
;
A
#
# COMPACT_ATOMS: atom_id res chain seq x y z
N MET A 1 1.09 52.37 10.61
CA MET A 1 0.22 52.07 11.78
C MET A 1 -0.96 51.21 11.31
N LEU A 2 -1.08 49.99 11.77
CA LEU A 2 -2.25 49.13 11.52
C LEU A 2 -3.49 49.76 12.17
N SER A 3 -4.59 49.89 11.44
CA SER A 3 -5.87 50.36 11.96
C SER A 3 -6.31 49.48 13.13
N LYS A 4 -6.90 50.05 14.19
CA LYS A 4 -7.42 49.30 15.35
C LYS A 4 -8.36 48.14 14.91
N ARG A 5 -9.10 48.33 13.82
CA ARG A 5 -9.99 47.30 13.23
C ARG A 5 -9.21 46.15 12.64
N ASN A 6 -8.13 46.42 11.89
CA ASN A 6 -7.30 45.37 11.29
C ASN A 6 -6.50 44.61 12.36
N PHE A 7 -6.06 45.29 13.43
CA PHE A 7 -5.42 44.63 14.57
C PHE A 7 -6.40 43.72 15.32
N GLY A 8 -7.64 44.17 15.54
CA GLY A 8 -8.68 43.33 16.15
C GLY A 8 -8.98 42.08 15.31
N MET A 9 -9.12 42.23 13.99
CA MET A 9 -9.38 41.09 13.07
C MET A 9 -8.20 40.10 13.06
N MET A 10 -6.95 40.57 13.05
CA MET A 10 -5.77 39.72 13.13
C MET A 10 -5.69 38.95 14.45
N MET A 11 -6.01 39.62 15.58
CA MET A 11 -6.06 38.97 16.90
C MET A 11 -7.16 37.90 16.96
N THR A 12 -8.32 38.14 16.34
CA THR A 12 -9.41 37.16 16.28
C THR A 12 -9.00 35.95 15.46
N ILE A 13 -8.34 36.13 14.32
CA ILE A 13 -7.83 35.04 13.48
C ILE A 13 -6.79 34.21 14.26
N ILE A 14 -5.84 34.86 14.92
CA ILE A 14 -4.83 34.18 15.75
C ILE A 14 -5.51 33.37 16.87
N LEU A 15 -6.53 33.94 17.51
CA LEU A 15 -7.26 33.26 18.58
C LEU A 15 -8.02 32.04 18.06
N VAL A 16 -8.66 32.15 16.90
CA VAL A 16 -9.34 31.00 16.25
C VAL A 16 -8.34 29.88 15.87
N ILE A 17 -7.20 30.27 15.29
CA ILE A 17 -6.13 29.27 14.96
C ILE A 17 -5.61 28.62 16.25
N LEU A 18 -5.43 29.37 17.32
CA LEU A 18 -4.98 28.86 18.61
C LEU A 18 -6.00 27.89 19.23
N ILE A 19 -7.28 28.20 19.14
CA ILE A 19 -8.38 27.32 19.60
C ILE A 19 -8.41 26.03 18.77
N LEU A 20 -8.30 26.14 17.45
CA LEU A 20 -8.24 24.96 16.57
C LEU A 20 -7.02 24.08 16.86
N PHE A 21 -5.87 24.70 17.12
CA PHE A 21 -4.65 23.98 17.48
C PHE A 21 -4.78 23.30 18.84
N LEU A 22 -5.35 23.97 19.85
CA LEU A 22 -5.59 23.39 21.17
C LEU A 22 -6.63 22.27 21.11
N SER A 23 -7.71 22.43 20.34
CA SER A 23 -8.71 21.36 20.18
C SER A 23 -8.13 20.13 19.49
N SER A 24 -7.27 20.30 18.47
CA SER A 24 -6.60 19.18 17.83
C SER A 24 -5.58 18.49 18.75
N ALA A 25 -4.87 19.25 19.59
CA ALA A 25 -3.94 18.72 20.57
C ALA A 25 -4.66 17.93 21.68
N VAL A 26 -5.78 18.45 22.17
CA VAL A 26 -6.61 17.76 23.19
C VAL A 26 -7.25 16.49 22.63
N LEU A 27 -7.74 16.52 21.39
CA LEU A 27 -8.24 15.31 20.71
C LEU A 27 -7.13 14.27 20.55
N ARG A 28 -5.93 14.69 20.14
CA ARG A 28 -4.79 13.79 19.98
C ARG A 28 -4.34 13.17 21.31
N GLU A 29 -4.32 13.95 22.39
CA GLU A 29 -4.00 13.47 23.74
C GLU A 29 -5.06 12.50 24.26
N TYR A 30 -6.35 12.78 24.01
CA TYR A 30 -7.47 11.91 24.35
C TYR A 30 -7.43 10.56 23.59
N PHE A 31 -7.07 10.57 22.31
CA PHE A 31 -6.92 9.36 21.50
C PHE A 31 -5.66 8.56 21.88
N ASN A 32 -4.57 9.22 22.25
CA ASN A 32 -3.38 8.57 22.78
C ASN A 32 -3.65 7.87 24.10
N ASP A 33 -4.33 8.55 25.05
CA ASP A 33 -4.74 7.97 26.32
C ASP A 33 -5.64 6.74 26.15
N TYR A 34 -6.53 6.75 25.16
CA TYR A 34 -7.37 5.59 24.85
C TYR A 34 -6.54 4.41 24.34
N ASN A 35 -5.64 4.64 23.40
CA ASN A 35 -4.75 3.60 22.89
C ASN A 35 -3.80 3.06 23.97
N GLU A 36 -3.28 3.91 24.85
CA GLU A 36 -2.41 3.48 25.96
C GLU A 36 -3.18 2.68 27.02
N ASN A 37 -4.38 3.08 27.38
CA ASN A 37 -5.18 2.38 28.40
C ASN A 37 -5.81 1.06 27.93
N HIS A 38 -6.02 0.90 26.61
CA HIS A 38 -6.59 -0.31 26.00
C HIS A 38 -5.56 -1.12 25.20
N SER A 39 -4.29 -0.65 25.19
CA SER A 39 -3.23 -1.42 24.56
C SER A 39 -2.98 -2.70 25.35
N ALA A 40 -2.98 -3.82 24.66
CA ALA A 40 -2.43 -5.07 25.19
C ALA A 40 -0.92 -4.94 25.53
N ASP A 41 -0.35 -3.73 25.44
CA ASP A 41 1.06 -3.43 25.67
C ASP A 41 1.48 -3.73 27.11
N SER A 42 0.57 -3.58 28.10
CA SER A 42 0.84 -4.04 29.46
C SER A 42 1.06 -5.56 29.56
N GLU A 43 0.43 -6.35 28.70
CA GLU A 43 0.68 -7.79 28.61
C GLU A 43 1.94 -8.11 27.82
N TRP A 44 2.26 -7.33 26.79
CA TRP A 44 3.48 -7.48 26.01
C TRP A 44 4.73 -7.11 26.81
N VAL A 45 4.70 -6.04 27.57
CA VAL A 45 5.77 -5.66 28.48
C VAL A 45 6.00 -6.75 29.54
N LYS A 46 4.93 -7.30 30.13
CA LYS A 46 5.03 -8.43 31.05
C LYS A 46 5.60 -9.68 30.37
N ARG A 47 5.17 -10.02 29.14
CA ARG A 47 5.73 -11.14 28.38
C ARG A 47 7.21 -10.91 28.02
N SER A 48 7.60 -9.69 27.65
CA SER A 48 9.01 -9.40 27.36
C SER A 48 9.91 -9.48 28.60
N GLU A 49 9.38 -9.22 29.79
CA GLU A 49 10.09 -9.39 31.06
C GLU A 49 10.16 -10.87 31.48
N GLU A 50 9.08 -11.63 31.33
CA GLU A 50 9.05 -13.07 31.59
C GLU A 50 9.90 -13.87 30.59
N THR A 51 9.99 -13.43 29.32
CA THR A 51 10.88 -14.05 28.33
C THR A 51 12.35 -13.69 28.50
N LYS A 52 12.68 -12.67 29.30
CA LYS A 52 14.10 -12.39 29.66
C LYS A 52 14.72 -13.49 30.53
N GLU A 53 13.94 -14.29 31.23
CA GLU A 53 14.46 -15.34 32.12
C GLU A 53 14.47 -16.76 31.56
N THR A 54 13.79 -17.05 30.45
CA THR A 54 13.72 -18.43 29.95
C THR A 54 13.75 -18.54 28.43
N LYS A 55 14.78 -19.23 27.99
CA LYS A 55 15.03 -19.91 26.72
C LYS A 55 15.88 -19.17 25.71
N ASP A 56 17.11 -19.69 25.58
CA ASP A 56 17.79 -19.74 24.28
C ASP A 56 16.81 -20.32 23.25
N SER A 57 16.12 -19.47 22.50
CA SER A 57 15.33 -19.92 21.36
C SER A 57 16.34 -20.45 20.35
N LYS A 58 16.37 -21.78 20.19
CA LYS A 58 17.08 -22.40 19.09
C LYS A 58 16.61 -21.74 17.81
N ASN A 59 17.53 -21.13 17.07
CA ASN A 59 17.31 -20.59 15.75
C ASN A 59 16.74 -21.68 14.83
N SER A 60 15.44 -21.77 14.70
CA SER A 60 14.86 -22.41 13.55
C SER A 60 14.73 -21.33 12.47
N GLU A 61 15.16 -21.61 11.27
CA GLU A 61 14.79 -20.85 10.08
C GLU A 61 13.27 -20.79 10.09
N LYS A 62 12.70 -19.59 10.38
CA LYS A 62 11.26 -19.47 10.62
C LYS A 62 10.55 -19.35 9.27
N ASN A 63 10.18 -20.47 8.66
CA ASN A 63 9.23 -20.46 7.56
C ASN A 63 7.84 -20.15 8.14
N TRP A 64 7.19 -19.15 7.60
CA TRP A 64 5.82 -18.85 7.97
C TRP A 64 4.88 -19.82 7.25
N HIS A 65 3.92 -20.36 8.00
CA HIS A 65 2.90 -21.26 7.51
C HIS A 65 1.56 -20.56 7.51
N ILE A 66 1.03 -20.31 6.34
CA ILE A 66 -0.24 -19.65 6.12
C ILE A 66 -1.25 -20.68 5.64
N ILE A 67 -2.29 -20.89 6.42
CA ILE A 67 -3.34 -21.86 6.12
C ILE A 67 -4.64 -21.11 5.89
N TYR A 68 -5.11 -21.10 4.66
CA TYR A 68 -6.36 -20.47 4.28
C TYR A 68 -7.52 -21.47 4.37
N ILE A 69 -8.65 -21.02 4.93
CA ILE A 69 -9.88 -21.81 5.02
C ILE A 69 -11.02 -20.98 4.41
N GLY A 70 -11.52 -21.41 3.27
CA GLY A 70 -12.58 -20.67 2.57
C GLY A 70 -12.74 -21.04 1.11
N LYS A 71 -13.45 -20.18 0.40
CA LYS A 71 -13.61 -20.25 -1.06
C LYS A 71 -12.51 -19.42 -1.73
N GLN A 72 -12.15 -19.78 -2.95
CA GLN A 72 -11.13 -19.09 -3.75
C GLN A 72 -11.69 -17.86 -4.50
N ASP A 73 -13.01 -17.77 -4.64
CA ASP A 73 -13.72 -16.70 -5.35
C ASP A 73 -14.02 -15.48 -4.45
N THR A 74 -13.02 -15.01 -3.73
CA THR A 74 -13.13 -13.85 -2.84
C THR A 74 -12.15 -12.76 -3.28
N GLY A 75 -12.53 -11.50 -3.16
CA GLY A 75 -11.71 -10.34 -3.57
C GLY A 75 -10.36 -10.19 -2.86
N TYR A 76 -10.10 -11.00 -1.83
CA TYR A 76 -8.84 -11.00 -1.06
C TYR A 76 -7.98 -12.26 -1.30
N TYR A 77 -8.48 -13.29 -1.99
CA TYR A 77 -7.76 -14.57 -2.11
C TYR A 77 -6.44 -14.44 -2.88
N GLU A 78 -6.47 -13.81 -4.05
CA GLU A 78 -5.29 -13.56 -4.87
C GLU A 78 -4.26 -12.70 -4.12
N SER A 79 -4.72 -11.71 -3.37
CA SER A 79 -3.83 -10.85 -2.58
C SER A 79 -3.18 -11.57 -1.40
N ILE A 80 -3.85 -12.56 -0.80
CA ILE A 80 -3.24 -13.45 0.21
C ILE A 80 -2.13 -14.28 -0.44
N GLN A 81 -2.36 -14.85 -1.61
CA GLN A 81 -1.33 -15.62 -2.33
C GLN A 81 -0.13 -14.76 -2.73
N GLU A 82 -0.39 -13.55 -3.20
CA GLU A 82 0.63 -12.56 -3.53
C GLU A 82 1.45 -12.19 -2.28
N TRP A 83 0.78 -11.89 -1.17
CA TRP A 83 1.44 -11.60 0.11
C TRP A 83 2.33 -12.76 0.57
N CYS A 84 1.83 -14.00 0.49
CA CYS A 84 2.63 -15.19 0.81
C CYS A 84 3.87 -15.30 -0.10
N THR A 85 3.73 -14.99 -1.39
CA THR A 85 4.84 -14.99 -2.34
C THR A 85 5.90 -13.95 -1.96
N TYR A 86 5.50 -12.73 -1.61
CA TYR A 86 6.41 -11.67 -1.19
C TYR A 86 7.10 -11.97 0.16
N ARG A 87 6.38 -12.60 1.09
CA ARG A 87 6.92 -13.02 2.39
C ARG A 87 7.68 -14.34 2.35
N LYS A 88 7.74 -15.02 1.20
CA LYS A 88 8.33 -16.38 1.06
C LYS A 88 7.69 -17.37 2.04
N ALA A 89 6.40 -17.18 2.36
CA ALA A 89 5.63 -18.02 3.27
C ALA A 89 5.11 -19.26 2.57
N GLU A 90 5.02 -20.38 3.29
CA GLU A 90 4.35 -21.58 2.81
C GLU A 90 2.84 -21.37 2.88
N PHE A 91 2.16 -21.53 1.75
CA PHE A 91 0.71 -21.35 1.64
C PHE A 91 0.01 -22.69 1.39
N GLU A 92 -1.00 -22.99 2.20
CA GLU A 92 -1.85 -24.16 2.05
C GLU A 92 -3.33 -23.74 2.19
N GLU A 93 -4.19 -24.38 1.40
CA GLU A 93 -5.62 -24.11 1.42
C GLU A 93 -6.47 -25.34 1.78
N TYR A 94 -7.56 -25.11 2.47
CA TYR A 94 -8.49 -26.16 2.90
C TYR A 94 -9.93 -25.67 2.80
N SER A 95 -10.83 -26.54 2.36
CA SER A 95 -12.28 -26.33 2.41
C SER A 95 -12.92 -26.80 3.72
N GLU A 96 -12.18 -27.55 4.54
CA GLU A 96 -12.67 -28.12 5.79
C GLU A 96 -11.82 -27.66 6.98
N THR A 97 -12.42 -26.99 7.95
CA THR A 97 -11.77 -26.48 9.17
C THR A 97 -11.01 -27.58 9.92
N LYS A 98 -11.59 -28.76 10.05
CA LYS A 98 -10.97 -29.87 10.79
C LYS A 98 -9.65 -30.34 10.17
N LYS A 99 -9.55 -30.37 8.84
CA LYS A 99 -8.31 -30.74 8.13
C LYS A 99 -7.25 -29.64 8.29
N ALA A 100 -7.65 -28.40 8.17
CA ALA A 100 -6.78 -27.26 8.34
C ALA A 100 -6.20 -27.19 9.76
N LEU A 101 -7.02 -27.35 10.80
CA LEU A 101 -6.58 -27.36 12.19
C LEU A 101 -5.59 -28.50 12.47
N LYS A 102 -5.89 -29.71 11.98
CA LYS A 102 -4.96 -30.85 12.12
C LYS A 102 -3.60 -30.55 11.47
N LYS A 103 -3.60 -29.82 10.36
CA LYS A 103 -2.35 -29.40 9.70
C LYS A 103 -1.64 -28.33 10.50
N ALA A 104 -2.37 -27.33 10.98
CA ALA A 104 -1.83 -26.24 11.80
C ALA A 104 -1.18 -26.74 13.11
N GLU A 105 -1.74 -27.81 13.71
CA GLU A 105 -1.16 -28.45 14.88
C GLU A 105 0.21 -29.11 14.64
N ALA A 106 0.55 -29.41 13.39
CA ALA A 106 1.85 -29.97 13.01
C ALA A 106 2.97 -28.92 12.92
N TYR A 107 2.62 -27.64 12.94
CA TYR A 107 3.55 -26.52 12.84
C TYR A 107 3.69 -25.77 14.17
N GLU A 108 4.76 -24.99 14.29
CA GLU A 108 4.95 -24.08 15.44
C GLU A 108 3.93 -22.94 15.38
N LYS A 109 3.12 -22.78 16.42
CA LYS A 109 2.03 -21.80 16.47
C LYS A 109 2.53 -20.35 16.35
N GLU A 110 3.74 -20.09 16.79
CA GLU A 110 4.35 -18.76 16.71
C GLU A 110 4.44 -18.26 15.25
N ASN A 111 4.67 -19.18 14.29
CA ASN A 111 4.86 -18.89 12.87
C ASN A 111 3.69 -19.34 11.99
N THR A 112 2.58 -19.78 12.59
CA THR A 112 1.41 -20.30 11.86
C THR A 112 0.21 -19.39 12.02
N TYR A 113 -0.39 -19.01 10.90
CA TYR A 113 -1.60 -18.19 10.84
C TYR A 113 -2.70 -18.92 10.08
N LEU A 114 -3.89 -18.97 10.69
CA LEU A 114 -5.10 -19.41 10.00
C LEU A 114 -5.84 -18.19 9.45
N LEU A 115 -6.00 -18.11 8.16
CA LEU A 115 -6.78 -17.09 7.46
C LEU A 115 -8.15 -17.67 7.12
N ILE A 116 -9.23 -17.05 7.58
CA ILE A 116 -10.57 -17.62 7.51
C ILE A 116 -11.53 -16.70 6.79
N SER A 117 -12.23 -17.23 5.79
CA SER A 117 -13.39 -16.60 5.18
C SER A 117 -14.65 -16.79 6.05
N GLY A 118 -15.46 -15.75 6.21
CA GLY A 118 -16.75 -15.83 6.90
C GLY A 118 -17.70 -16.91 6.38
N SER A 119 -17.56 -17.30 5.10
CA SER A 119 -18.37 -18.35 4.48
C SER A 119 -18.19 -19.75 5.10
N VAL A 120 -17.14 -19.98 5.86
CA VAL A 120 -16.86 -21.25 6.54
C VAL A 120 -17.93 -21.58 7.60
N PHE A 121 -18.62 -20.57 8.13
CA PHE A 121 -19.61 -20.70 9.19
C PHE A 121 -21.05 -20.97 8.68
N GLU A 122 -21.27 -21.03 7.38
CA GLU A 122 -22.61 -21.21 6.81
C GLU A 122 -23.27 -22.55 7.16
N LYS A 123 -22.49 -23.62 7.41
CA LYS A 123 -23.01 -25.00 7.56
C LYS A 123 -23.07 -25.49 9.00
N ASP A 124 -22.06 -25.20 9.80
CA ASP A 124 -21.93 -25.73 11.17
C ASP A 124 -21.17 -24.74 12.06
N THR A 125 -21.86 -23.65 12.40
CA THR A 125 -21.30 -22.52 13.15
C THR A 125 -20.72 -22.96 14.50
N GLU A 126 -21.46 -23.75 15.32
CA GLU A 126 -21.03 -24.07 16.68
C GLU A 126 -19.81 -24.98 16.70
N THR A 127 -19.79 -26.07 15.91
CA THR A 127 -18.65 -27.00 15.89
C THR A 127 -17.39 -26.32 15.35
N VAL A 128 -17.54 -25.45 14.35
CA VAL A 128 -16.41 -24.68 13.80
C VAL A 128 -15.89 -23.70 14.84
N SER A 129 -16.78 -22.93 15.50
CA SER A 129 -16.42 -21.96 16.54
C SER A 129 -15.73 -22.60 17.73
N ASP A 130 -16.22 -23.73 18.22
CA ASP A 130 -15.61 -24.48 19.33
C ASP A 130 -14.21 -24.98 18.98
N SER A 131 -14.03 -25.51 17.77
CA SER A 131 -12.74 -26.01 17.30
C SER A 131 -11.72 -24.88 17.17
N LEU A 132 -12.11 -23.75 16.60
CA LEU A 132 -11.26 -22.56 16.47
C LEU A 132 -10.94 -21.94 17.84
N THR A 133 -11.93 -21.86 18.74
CA THR A 133 -11.73 -21.38 20.11
C THR A 133 -10.70 -22.22 20.86
N SER A 134 -10.75 -23.54 20.70
CA SER A 134 -9.80 -24.46 21.32
C SER A 134 -8.39 -24.24 20.78
N TYR A 135 -8.25 -24.02 19.47
CA TYR A 135 -6.98 -23.72 18.81
C TYR A 135 -6.37 -22.39 19.30
N VAL A 136 -7.19 -21.32 19.38
CA VAL A 136 -6.74 -20.00 19.85
C VAL A 136 -6.33 -20.06 21.32
N LYS A 137 -7.14 -20.70 22.20
CA LYS A 137 -6.79 -20.86 23.63
C LYS A 137 -5.45 -21.53 23.84
N ALA A 138 -5.05 -22.38 22.93
CA ALA A 138 -3.76 -23.08 22.97
C ALA A 138 -2.63 -22.28 22.27
N GLY A 139 -2.79 -20.98 22.01
CA GLY A 139 -1.78 -20.10 21.42
C GLY A 139 -1.85 -19.94 19.88
N GLY A 140 -2.91 -20.43 19.26
CA GLY A 140 -3.11 -20.27 17.80
C GLY A 140 -3.48 -18.84 17.42
N LYS A 141 -3.16 -18.44 16.20
CA LYS A 141 -3.46 -17.12 15.64
C LYS A 141 -4.42 -17.27 14.46
N ILE A 142 -5.49 -16.49 14.48
CA ILE A 142 -6.55 -16.51 13.48
C ILE A 142 -6.75 -15.11 12.93
N ILE A 143 -6.92 -15.00 11.61
CA ILE A 143 -7.29 -13.78 10.88
C ILE A 143 -8.59 -14.06 10.14
N PHE A 144 -9.68 -13.40 10.52
CA PHE A 144 -10.91 -13.37 9.77
C PHE A 144 -10.76 -12.35 8.63
N CYS A 145 -10.55 -12.82 7.42
CA CYS A 145 -10.45 -11.97 6.23
C CYS A 145 -11.77 -11.31 5.87
N SER A 146 -12.89 -11.95 6.22
CA SER A 146 -14.24 -11.41 6.24
C SER A 146 -15.01 -12.01 7.39
N LEU A 147 -15.92 -11.24 7.98
CA LEU A 147 -16.80 -11.76 9.01
C LEU A 147 -17.91 -12.65 8.41
N PRO A 148 -18.43 -13.64 9.17
CA PRO A 148 -19.70 -14.29 8.85
C PRO A 148 -20.85 -13.29 8.85
N ASP A 149 -21.96 -13.64 8.16
CA ASP A 149 -23.18 -12.84 8.21
C ASP A 149 -23.59 -12.49 9.65
N TYR A 150 -24.04 -11.24 9.87
CA TYR A 150 -24.37 -10.73 11.20
C TYR A 150 -25.41 -11.57 11.94
N LEU A 151 -26.33 -12.26 11.22
CA LEU A 151 -27.31 -13.17 11.82
C LEU A 151 -26.66 -14.45 12.34
N VAL A 152 -25.58 -14.91 11.70
CA VAL A 152 -24.80 -16.06 12.15
C VAL A 152 -24.06 -15.70 13.43
N ILE A 153 -23.39 -14.56 13.45
CA ILE A 153 -22.69 -14.05 14.64
C ILE A 153 -23.67 -13.82 15.80
N ALA A 154 -24.79 -13.15 15.55
CA ALA A 154 -25.76 -12.81 16.60
C ALA A 154 -26.38 -14.04 17.29
N LYS A 155 -26.43 -15.19 16.60
CA LYS A 155 -27.03 -16.43 17.13
C LYS A 155 -26.04 -17.32 17.89
N SER A 156 -24.74 -17.19 17.67
CA SER A 156 -23.72 -18.06 18.26
C SER A 156 -22.95 -17.33 19.36
N GLU A 157 -23.15 -17.74 20.62
CA GLU A 157 -22.37 -17.21 21.75
C GLU A 157 -20.90 -17.59 21.65
N THR A 158 -20.60 -18.80 21.18
CA THR A 158 -19.21 -19.25 21.00
C THR A 158 -18.47 -18.38 19.97
N LEU A 159 -19.12 -18.08 18.83
CA LEU A 159 -18.54 -17.24 17.78
C LEU A 159 -18.38 -15.78 18.25
N LYS A 160 -19.38 -15.21 18.93
CA LYS A 160 -19.25 -13.88 19.53
C LYS A 160 -18.06 -13.80 20.50
N ASN A 161 -17.94 -14.76 21.39
CA ASN A 161 -16.82 -14.83 22.32
C ASN A 161 -15.47 -14.99 21.62
N LEU A 162 -15.38 -15.77 20.53
CA LEU A 162 -14.18 -15.94 19.74
C LEU A 162 -13.75 -14.62 19.09
N LEU A 163 -14.70 -13.88 18.52
CA LEU A 163 -14.48 -12.58 17.88
C LEU A 163 -14.33 -11.40 18.86
N GLY A 164 -14.61 -11.61 20.15
CA GLY A 164 -14.63 -10.55 21.15
C GLY A 164 -15.85 -9.64 21.06
N ILE A 165 -16.93 -10.11 20.44
CA ILE A 165 -18.21 -9.40 20.30
C ILE A 165 -19.10 -9.69 21.51
N GLN A 166 -19.68 -8.66 22.13
CA GLN A 166 -20.68 -8.81 23.19
C GLN A 166 -22.08 -8.97 22.61
N GLN A 167 -22.47 -8.05 21.72
CA GLN A 167 -23.78 -8.08 21.07
C GLN A 167 -23.76 -7.33 19.73
N LEU A 168 -24.76 -7.60 18.91
CA LEU A 168 -25.08 -6.81 17.73
C LEU A 168 -25.88 -5.58 18.15
N ARG A 169 -25.33 -4.39 17.99
CA ARG A 169 -26.00 -3.11 18.32
C ARG A 169 -26.91 -2.65 17.20
N ALA A 170 -26.43 -2.72 15.96
CA ALA A 170 -27.22 -2.45 14.76
C ALA A 170 -26.81 -3.36 13.62
N LYS A 171 -27.78 -3.71 12.75
CA LYS A 171 -27.54 -4.57 11.59
C LYS A 171 -26.72 -3.88 10.51
N THR A 172 -26.93 -2.59 10.36
CA THR A 172 -26.23 -1.73 9.41
C THR A 172 -26.25 -0.31 9.96
N VAL A 173 -25.12 0.35 9.89
CA VAL A 173 -24.95 1.79 10.14
C VAL A 173 -24.18 2.40 8.99
N THR A 174 -24.47 3.66 8.66
CA THR A 174 -23.74 4.41 7.64
C THR A 174 -22.72 5.30 8.31
N LEU A 175 -21.44 5.07 8.02
CA LEU A 175 -20.34 5.82 8.60
C LEU A 175 -20.23 7.21 7.99
N GLN A 176 -19.92 8.20 8.82
CA GLN A 176 -19.61 9.58 8.45
C GLN A 176 -18.11 9.83 8.37
N GLU A 177 -17.36 9.10 9.18
CA GLU A 177 -15.90 9.13 9.17
C GLU A 177 -15.37 7.72 9.43
N ILE A 178 -14.16 7.47 8.96
CA ILE A 178 -13.39 6.27 9.25
C ILE A 178 -12.03 6.71 9.76
N TRP A 179 -11.66 6.22 10.92
CA TRP A 179 -10.38 6.50 11.57
C TRP A 179 -9.51 5.26 11.56
N LEU A 180 -8.34 5.38 10.93
CA LEU A 180 -7.25 4.42 11.00
C LEU A 180 -6.25 4.94 12.04
N TYR A 181 -6.06 4.20 13.13
CA TYR A 181 -5.11 4.57 14.16
C TYR A 181 -3.67 4.40 13.72
N GLY A 182 -2.79 5.28 14.19
CA GLY A 182 -1.35 5.20 13.92
C GLY A 182 -0.72 3.91 14.43
N GLY A 183 0.36 3.48 13.78
CA GLY A 183 1.10 2.28 14.15
C GLY A 183 0.52 0.95 13.63
N PHE A 184 -0.67 0.93 13.01
CA PHE A 184 -1.20 -0.26 12.33
C PHE A 184 -0.63 -0.35 10.91
N LEU A 185 -1.14 0.46 9.96
CA LEU A 185 -0.45 0.68 8.69
C LEU A 185 0.58 1.81 8.86
N LEU A 186 1.62 1.82 8.04
CA LEU A 186 2.52 2.96 7.92
C LEU A 186 1.81 4.13 7.23
N GLY A 187 2.29 5.35 7.48
CA GLY A 187 1.72 6.58 6.95
C GLY A 187 0.94 7.38 7.98
N GLY A 188 1.01 6.97 9.25
CA GLY A 188 0.42 7.65 10.40
C GLY A 188 -1.09 7.49 10.52
N GLU A 189 -1.63 8.15 11.53
CA GLU A 189 -3.07 8.22 11.78
C GLU A 189 -3.78 8.93 10.63
N THR A 190 -4.93 8.42 10.21
CA THR A 190 -5.69 8.95 9.09
C THR A 190 -7.18 8.94 9.38
N CYS A 191 -7.83 10.09 9.12
CA CYS A 191 -9.27 10.25 9.15
C CYS A 191 -9.80 10.43 7.72
N TYR A 192 -10.68 9.55 7.29
CA TYR A 192 -11.43 9.67 6.05
C TYR A 192 -12.83 10.21 6.39
N SER A 193 -13.09 11.48 6.09
CA SER A 193 -14.36 12.15 6.40
C SER A 193 -15.24 12.21 5.14
N PHE A 194 -16.46 11.74 5.26
CA PHE A 194 -17.47 11.68 4.18
C PHE A 194 -18.47 12.81 4.34
N ASP A 195 -18.06 14.05 4.05
CA ASP A 195 -18.93 15.21 4.10
C ASP A 195 -20.04 15.09 3.02
N GLU A 196 -21.27 15.50 3.34
CA GLU A 196 -22.42 15.49 2.42
C GLU A 196 -22.21 16.36 1.17
N LEU A 197 -21.26 17.31 1.22
CA LEU A 197 -20.89 18.19 0.12
C LEU A 197 -19.81 17.62 -0.81
N GLN A 198 -19.24 16.46 -0.48
CA GLN A 198 -18.24 15.83 -1.34
C GLN A 198 -18.91 15.07 -2.47
N ASP A 199 -18.25 15.09 -3.64
CA ASP A 199 -18.65 14.33 -4.82
C ASP A 199 -18.78 12.84 -4.43
N PRO A 200 -19.97 12.23 -4.59
CA PRO A 200 -20.18 10.83 -4.25
C PRO A 200 -19.20 9.87 -4.94
N ASP A 201 -18.74 10.23 -6.14
CA ASP A 201 -17.82 9.42 -6.95
C ASP A 201 -16.40 9.38 -6.37
N LYS A 202 -16.06 10.29 -5.44
CA LYS A 202 -14.77 10.31 -4.73
C LYS A 202 -14.76 9.49 -3.44
N VAL A 203 -15.94 9.08 -2.99
CA VAL A 203 -16.16 8.33 -1.74
C VAL A 203 -16.37 6.86 -2.11
N ASP A 204 -15.28 6.15 -2.29
CA ASP A 204 -15.25 4.78 -2.80
C ASP A 204 -14.97 3.72 -1.73
N MET A 205 -14.88 4.10 -0.46
CA MET A 205 -14.75 3.16 0.67
C MET A 205 -16.12 2.64 1.13
N GLU A 206 -16.16 1.41 1.63
CA GLU A 206 -17.36 0.87 2.25
C GLU A 206 -17.74 1.65 3.51
N ARG A 207 -18.99 2.10 3.56
CA ARG A 207 -19.53 2.91 4.66
C ARG A 207 -20.66 2.24 5.41
N GLU A 208 -21.22 1.17 4.87
CA GLU A 208 -22.37 0.48 5.46
C GLU A 208 -21.92 -0.84 6.10
N ILE A 209 -21.75 -0.84 7.41
CA ILE A 209 -21.28 -1.99 8.15
C ILE A 209 -22.21 -2.37 9.31
N PRO A 210 -22.23 -3.63 9.76
CA PRO A 210 -22.83 -4.00 11.03
C PRO A 210 -22.09 -3.34 12.22
N TRP A 211 -22.83 -2.93 13.23
CA TRP A 211 -22.25 -2.38 14.45
C TRP A 211 -22.33 -3.37 15.59
N TYR A 212 -21.19 -3.76 16.10
CA TYR A 212 -21.04 -4.66 17.24
C TYR A 212 -20.48 -3.92 18.45
N ASP A 213 -21.04 -4.18 19.63
CA ASP A 213 -20.39 -3.84 20.88
C ASP A 213 -19.27 -4.85 21.11
N ILE A 214 -18.04 -4.36 21.22
CA ILE A 214 -16.86 -5.21 21.43
C ILE A 214 -16.46 -5.27 22.90
N SER A 215 -15.78 -6.34 23.28
CA SER A 215 -15.38 -6.57 24.66
C SER A 215 -14.11 -5.79 25.04
N SER A 216 -13.89 -5.53 26.33
CA SER A 216 -12.66 -4.93 26.87
C SER A 216 -11.37 -5.75 26.63
N ARG A 217 -11.47 -6.95 26.06
CA ARG A 217 -10.33 -7.78 25.63
C ARG A 217 -9.86 -7.48 24.21
N THR A 218 -10.50 -6.52 23.55
CA THR A 218 -10.20 -6.17 22.16
C THR A 218 -9.34 -4.92 22.09
N LYS A 219 -8.41 -4.89 21.13
CA LYS A 219 -7.70 -3.70 20.67
C LYS A 219 -8.21 -3.37 19.27
N THR A 220 -8.63 -2.13 19.06
CA THR A 220 -9.18 -1.67 17.78
C THR A 220 -8.13 -0.87 17.02
N TYR A 221 -8.01 -1.11 15.71
CA TYR A 221 -7.05 -0.45 14.82
C TYR A 221 -7.72 0.49 13.83
N MET A 222 -9.01 0.25 13.56
CA MET A 222 -9.80 1.07 12.65
C MET A 222 -11.24 1.11 13.14
N VAL A 223 -11.83 2.31 13.21
CA VAL A 223 -13.19 2.55 13.69
C VAL A 223 -13.95 3.46 12.75
N GLY A 224 -15.28 3.34 12.76
CA GLY A 224 -16.18 4.26 12.07
C GLY A 224 -16.83 5.25 13.04
N PHE A 225 -17.26 6.40 12.53
CA PHE A 225 -18.07 7.38 13.26
C PHE A 225 -19.42 7.56 12.58
N ILE A 226 -20.48 7.79 13.38
CA ILE A 226 -21.85 8.02 12.94
C ILE A 226 -22.36 9.37 13.45
N LYS A 227 -23.34 9.99 12.76
CA LYS A 227 -23.88 11.30 13.16
C LYS A 227 -24.50 11.27 14.55
N ALA A 228 -24.22 12.32 15.32
CA ALA A 228 -24.76 12.52 16.66
C ALA A 228 -26.31 12.66 16.71
N GLU A 229 -26.98 12.98 15.61
CA GLU A 229 -28.44 13.08 15.54
C GLU A 229 -29.16 11.74 15.76
N GLU A 230 -28.48 10.63 15.50
CA GLU A 230 -28.98 9.28 15.82
C GLU A 230 -28.67 8.85 17.25
N GLN A 231 -27.90 9.66 17.99
CA GLN A 231 -27.39 9.36 19.33
C GLN A 231 -27.78 10.48 20.29
N ALA A 232 -29.05 10.50 20.68
CA ALA A 232 -29.51 11.43 21.69
C ALA A 232 -28.68 11.31 22.99
N GLU A 233 -27.95 12.40 23.35
CA GLU A 233 -27.50 12.75 24.70
C GLU A 233 -26.50 11.82 25.44
N GLN A 234 -25.82 10.87 24.80
CA GLN A 234 -24.74 10.12 25.45
C GLN A 234 -23.37 10.60 24.97
N GLU A 235 -22.48 10.88 25.92
CA GLU A 235 -21.05 11.02 25.62
C GLU A 235 -20.57 9.68 25.03
N LEU A 236 -20.18 9.71 23.75
CA LEU A 236 -19.65 8.52 23.08
C LEU A 236 -18.17 8.37 23.41
N HIS A 237 -17.84 7.21 23.95
CA HIS A 237 -16.46 6.80 24.11
C HIS A 237 -16.01 6.02 22.87
N ASN A 238 -14.71 5.98 22.58
CA ASN A 238 -14.17 5.23 21.43
C ASN A 238 -14.55 3.73 21.46
N GLU A 239 -14.76 3.17 22.66
CA GLU A 239 -15.26 1.79 22.86
C GLU A 239 -16.68 1.57 22.31
N ASP A 240 -17.45 2.67 22.18
CA ASP A 240 -18.82 2.66 21.69
C ASP A 240 -18.92 2.84 20.17
N MET A 241 -17.77 3.05 19.47
CA MET A 241 -17.75 3.27 18.03
C MET A 241 -17.83 1.96 17.25
N PRO A 242 -18.40 1.98 16.02
CA PRO A 242 -18.38 0.82 15.14
C PRO A 242 -16.95 0.37 14.83
N ALA A 243 -16.53 -0.77 15.36
CA ALA A 243 -15.22 -1.33 15.07
C ALA A 243 -15.16 -1.91 13.65
N ILE A 244 -14.08 -1.57 12.92
CA ILE A 244 -13.82 -2.05 11.57
C ILE A 244 -12.72 -3.11 11.59
N ILE A 245 -11.56 -2.81 12.16
CA ILE A 245 -10.46 -3.77 12.32
C ILE A 245 -10.10 -3.85 13.80
N TRP A 246 -10.11 -5.05 14.34
CA TRP A 246 -9.75 -5.26 15.75
C TRP A 246 -9.08 -6.62 15.99
N ARG A 247 -8.42 -6.74 17.15
CA ARG A 247 -7.86 -7.98 17.68
C ARG A 247 -8.53 -8.31 19.01
N CYS A 248 -8.89 -9.58 19.20
CA CYS A 248 -9.34 -10.14 20.48
C CYS A 248 -8.32 -11.17 20.98
N ASN A 249 -7.85 -11.04 22.22
CA ASN A 249 -7.00 -12.02 22.85
C ASN A 249 -7.83 -13.07 23.58
N THR A 250 -7.53 -14.35 23.36
CA THR A 250 -8.25 -15.47 23.98
C THR A 250 -7.25 -16.56 24.39
N GLY A 251 -7.04 -16.74 25.68
CA GLY A 251 -5.98 -17.62 26.19
C GLY A 251 -4.61 -17.10 25.82
N GLU A 252 -3.78 -17.94 25.19
CA GLU A 252 -2.43 -17.59 24.73
C GLU A 252 -2.41 -17.11 23.26
N GLY A 253 -3.54 -17.15 22.57
CA GLY A 253 -3.66 -16.81 21.15
C GLY A 253 -4.46 -15.54 20.90
N SER A 254 -4.58 -15.20 19.63
CA SER A 254 -5.27 -13.99 19.18
C SER A 254 -6.14 -14.24 17.95
N VAL A 255 -7.19 -13.45 17.83
CA VAL A 255 -8.10 -13.43 16.69
C VAL A 255 -8.18 -12.01 16.16
N PHE A 256 -7.86 -11.83 14.90
CA PHE A 256 -8.10 -10.58 14.19
C PHE A 256 -9.39 -10.68 13.40
N ALA A 257 -10.12 -9.59 13.32
CA ALA A 257 -11.38 -9.49 12.61
C ALA A 257 -11.44 -8.23 11.76
N VAL A 258 -11.97 -8.37 10.54
CA VAL A 258 -12.23 -7.26 9.61
C VAL A 258 -13.72 -7.23 9.32
N ASN A 259 -14.37 -6.12 9.65
CA ASN A 259 -15.79 -5.85 9.45
C ASN A 259 -15.94 -4.98 8.19
N GLY A 260 -16.49 -5.55 7.12
CA GLY A 260 -16.57 -4.94 5.80
C GLY A 260 -15.56 -5.50 4.80
N ASP A 261 -15.40 -4.83 3.67
CA ASP A 261 -14.62 -5.27 2.50
C ASP A 261 -13.16 -4.77 2.48
N TYR A 262 -12.67 -4.25 3.58
CA TYR A 262 -11.33 -3.62 3.68
C TYR A 262 -10.16 -4.56 3.38
N MET A 263 -10.37 -5.87 3.39
CA MET A 263 -9.38 -6.88 2.95
C MET A 263 -9.38 -7.12 1.44
N GLU A 264 -10.28 -6.48 0.67
CA GLU A 264 -10.34 -6.71 -0.77
C GLU A 264 -9.16 -6.07 -1.50
N GLY A 265 -8.70 -6.74 -2.55
CA GLY A 265 -7.60 -6.30 -3.39
C GLY A 265 -6.29 -6.07 -2.63
N LYS A 266 -5.50 -5.12 -3.10
CA LYS A 266 -4.15 -4.84 -2.54
C LYS A 266 -4.16 -4.25 -1.13
N SER A 267 -5.31 -3.83 -0.62
CA SER A 267 -5.45 -3.41 0.77
C SER A 267 -5.13 -4.55 1.75
N ALA A 268 -5.37 -5.80 1.37
CA ALA A 268 -5.03 -6.97 2.18
C ALA A 268 -3.54 -7.08 2.51
N LEU A 269 -2.65 -6.62 1.61
CA LEU A 269 -1.20 -6.79 1.76
C LEU A 269 -0.69 -6.18 3.09
N GLY A 270 -0.94 -4.89 3.31
CA GLY A 270 -0.48 -4.18 4.50
C GLY A 270 -1.27 -4.56 5.75
N ILE A 271 -2.56 -4.84 5.61
CA ILE A 271 -3.39 -5.30 6.73
C ILE A 271 -2.83 -6.62 7.28
N LEU A 272 -2.47 -7.58 6.42
CA LEU A 272 -1.86 -8.84 6.85
C LEU A 272 -0.52 -8.62 7.55
N ASP A 273 0.35 -7.77 7.01
CA ASP A 273 1.62 -7.43 7.68
C ASP A 273 1.41 -6.75 9.02
N ALA A 274 0.45 -5.83 9.11
CA ALA A 274 0.11 -5.17 10.35
C ALA A 274 -0.42 -6.15 11.41
N MET A 275 -1.30 -7.09 11.02
CA MET A 275 -1.80 -8.11 11.93
C MET A 275 -0.70 -9.08 12.39
N VAL A 276 0.21 -9.41 11.49
CA VAL A 276 1.39 -10.21 11.86
C VAL A 276 2.27 -9.44 12.83
N TYR A 277 2.56 -8.17 12.55
CA TYR A 277 3.32 -7.30 13.44
C TYR A 277 2.69 -7.23 14.83
N GLU A 278 1.39 -6.98 14.92
CA GLU A 278 0.65 -6.92 16.17
C GLU A 278 0.64 -8.24 16.96
N SER A 279 1.00 -9.34 16.34
CA SER A 279 1.05 -10.68 16.97
C SER A 279 2.47 -11.21 17.23
N GLN A 280 3.50 -10.42 16.92
CA GLN A 280 4.92 -10.77 17.09
C GLN A 280 5.63 -9.73 17.99
N ASN A 281 6.76 -10.07 18.60
CA ASN A 281 7.57 -9.14 19.39
C ASN A 281 8.29 -8.09 18.51
N TYR A 282 8.54 -8.41 17.27
CA TYR A 282 9.07 -7.55 16.20
C TYR A 282 8.80 -8.22 14.87
N THR A 283 8.78 -7.45 13.81
CA THR A 283 8.79 -8.00 12.45
C THR A 283 9.95 -7.41 11.64
N LEU A 284 10.58 -8.25 10.84
CA LEU A 284 11.61 -7.88 9.89
C LEU A 284 11.32 -8.55 8.56
N TYR A 285 11.30 -7.77 7.49
CA TYR A 285 11.01 -8.27 6.15
C TYR A 285 11.62 -7.39 5.07
N SER A 286 11.90 -7.98 3.89
CA SER A 286 12.40 -7.25 2.72
C SER A 286 11.36 -6.29 2.17
N ILE A 287 11.84 -5.16 1.66
CA ILE A 287 11.06 -4.17 0.88
C ILE A 287 11.85 -3.71 -0.34
N VAL A 288 11.17 -3.07 -1.30
CA VAL A 288 11.81 -2.55 -2.52
C VAL A 288 12.46 -1.19 -2.29
N ASN A 289 11.87 -0.34 -1.45
CA ASN A 289 12.31 1.03 -1.21
C ASN A 289 12.36 1.87 -2.50
N ALA A 290 11.21 2.01 -3.20
CA ALA A 290 11.12 2.73 -4.46
C ALA A 290 9.81 3.51 -4.60
N GLN A 291 9.91 4.78 -5.01
CA GLN A 291 8.78 5.64 -5.36
C GLN A 291 8.98 6.18 -6.78
N ASN A 292 8.15 5.72 -7.71
CA ASN A 292 8.25 6.03 -9.13
C ASN A 292 7.21 7.08 -9.55
N LEU A 293 7.57 7.96 -10.49
CA LEU A 293 6.64 8.81 -11.21
C LEU A 293 6.67 8.44 -12.70
N SER A 294 5.60 7.82 -13.18
CA SER A 294 5.43 7.35 -14.55
C SER A 294 4.57 8.32 -15.34
N VAL A 295 5.11 8.88 -16.42
CA VAL A 295 4.38 9.71 -17.37
C VAL A 295 4.09 8.87 -18.61
N THR A 296 2.84 8.48 -18.80
CA THR A 296 2.41 7.62 -19.91
C THR A 296 1.86 8.44 -21.06
N GLY A 297 1.99 7.91 -22.29
CA GLY A 297 1.48 8.57 -23.47
C GLY A 297 2.23 9.83 -23.90
N PHE A 298 3.47 10.00 -23.53
CA PHE A 298 4.28 11.19 -23.77
C PHE A 298 5.21 11.05 -24.98
N PRO A 299 5.46 12.13 -25.76
CA PRO A 299 4.46 13.11 -26.15
C PRO A 299 3.61 12.52 -27.28
N ASP A 300 2.36 12.89 -27.41
CA ASP A 300 1.62 12.56 -28.62
C ASP A 300 2.16 13.44 -29.76
N LEU A 301 2.79 12.80 -30.76
CA LEU A 301 3.39 13.47 -31.90
C LEU A 301 2.45 13.58 -33.10
N THR A 302 1.20 13.15 -32.97
CA THR A 302 0.21 13.25 -34.04
C THR A 302 -0.38 14.67 -34.11
N LYS A 303 -0.88 15.03 -35.28
CA LYS A 303 -1.56 16.31 -35.52
C LYS A 303 -3.08 16.17 -35.46
N GLU A 304 -3.56 15.07 -34.91
CA GLU A 304 -4.99 14.76 -34.86
C GLU A 304 -5.72 15.76 -33.97
N ASN A 305 -6.88 16.23 -34.45
CA ASN A 305 -7.75 17.16 -33.72
C ASN A 305 -7.10 18.50 -33.27
N GLU A 306 -6.05 18.98 -33.96
CA GLU A 306 -5.40 20.26 -33.64
C GLU A 306 -6.37 21.42 -33.42
N LYS A 307 -7.51 21.45 -34.17
CA LYS A 307 -8.54 22.49 -33.96
C LYS A 307 -9.19 22.42 -32.59
N LYS A 308 -9.64 21.21 -32.18
CA LYS A 308 -10.26 21.01 -30.86
C LYS A 308 -9.25 21.26 -29.75
N PHE A 309 -8.03 20.83 -29.94
CA PHE A 309 -6.95 21.05 -29.00
C PHE A 309 -6.63 22.55 -28.84
N ALA A 310 -6.52 23.27 -29.94
CA ALA A 310 -6.32 24.72 -29.93
C ALA A 310 -7.52 25.51 -29.36
N GLU A 311 -8.74 24.98 -29.48
CA GLU A 311 -9.95 25.55 -28.84
C GLU A 311 -9.86 25.42 -27.30
N VAL A 312 -9.35 24.32 -26.77
CA VAL A 312 -9.20 24.09 -25.32
C VAL A 312 -7.99 24.83 -24.76
N TYR A 313 -6.82 24.68 -25.37
CA TYR A 313 -5.56 25.13 -24.79
C TYR A 313 -4.94 26.37 -25.46
N GLY A 314 -5.43 26.80 -26.61
CA GLY A 314 -4.88 27.95 -27.35
C GLY A 314 -3.55 27.70 -28.07
N PHE A 315 -3.05 26.46 -28.09
CA PHE A 315 -1.78 26.03 -28.68
C PHE A 315 -2.01 24.82 -29.59
N ASP A 316 -1.02 24.45 -30.39
CA ASP A 316 -0.96 23.10 -30.94
C ASP A 316 -0.39 22.12 -29.89
N SER A 317 -0.65 20.81 -30.05
CA SER A 317 -0.28 19.79 -29.08
C SER A 317 1.23 19.75 -28.83
N LYS A 318 2.06 19.95 -29.85
CA LYS A 318 3.52 19.97 -29.73
C LYS A 318 4.00 21.15 -28.89
N GLN A 319 3.52 22.36 -29.19
CA GLN A 319 3.87 23.56 -28.44
C GLN A 319 3.41 23.46 -26.98
N PHE A 320 2.24 22.91 -26.75
CA PHE A 320 1.70 22.70 -25.43
C PHE A 320 2.56 21.73 -24.60
N CYS A 321 2.87 20.56 -25.13
CA CYS A 321 3.75 19.61 -24.44
C CYS A 321 5.14 20.17 -24.18
N GLN A 322 5.76 20.83 -25.17
CA GLN A 322 7.13 21.36 -25.06
C GLN A 322 7.25 22.57 -24.13
N ASN A 323 6.26 23.48 -24.17
CA ASN A 323 6.39 24.78 -23.50
C ASN A 323 5.62 24.85 -22.16
N ILE A 324 4.68 23.94 -21.92
CA ILE A 324 3.80 23.97 -20.75
C ILE A 324 3.92 22.67 -19.94
N VAL A 325 3.54 21.52 -20.51
CA VAL A 325 3.42 20.28 -19.73
C VAL A 325 4.77 19.78 -19.24
N TRP A 326 5.73 19.60 -20.15
CA TRP A 326 7.04 19.07 -19.78
C TRP A 326 7.81 19.98 -18.80
N PRO A 327 7.93 21.30 -19.02
CA PRO A 327 8.56 22.17 -18.03
C PRO A 327 7.88 22.16 -16.66
N ALA A 328 6.55 22.08 -16.62
CA ALA A 328 5.82 22.00 -15.35
C ALA A 328 6.05 20.68 -14.61
N LEU A 329 6.08 19.55 -15.33
CA LEU A 329 6.42 18.24 -14.74
C LEU A 329 7.85 18.23 -14.20
N VAL A 330 8.81 18.76 -14.96
CA VAL A 330 10.21 18.85 -14.52
C VAL A 330 10.34 19.76 -13.29
N SER A 331 9.67 20.92 -13.28
CA SER A 331 9.69 21.82 -12.14
C SER A 331 9.09 21.15 -10.90
N ALA A 332 7.94 20.50 -11.02
CA ALA A 332 7.32 19.78 -9.91
C ALA A 332 8.21 18.63 -9.40
N ALA A 333 8.88 17.93 -10.31
CA ALA A 333 9.82 16.88 -9.95
C ALA A 333 11.06 17.42 -9.21
N GLN A 334 11.62 18.54 -9.66
CA GLN A 334 12.75 19.20 -8.99
C GLN A 334 12.36 19.71 -7.60
N ASP A 335 11.19 20.35 -7.47
CA ASP A 335 10.69 20.86 -6.19
C ASP A 335 10.42 19.73 -5.19
N GLY A 336 9.95 18.58 -5.67
CA GLY A 336 9.66 17.39 -4.87
C GLY A 336 10.80 16.39 -4.75
N ASP A 337 11.97 16.65 -5.36
CA ASP A 337 13.09 15.70 -5.49
C ASP A 337 12.64 14.35 -6.09
N TRP A 338 11.75 14.41 -7.11
CA TRP A 338 11.22 13.21 -7.76
C TRP A 338 12.02 12.85 -9.00
N LYS A 339 11.99 11.56 -9.37
CA LYS A 339 12.53 11.06 -10.63
C LYS A 339 11.39 10.66 -11.57
N ILE A 340 11.48 11.08 -12.82
CA ILE A 340 10.45 10.82 -13.83
C ILE A 340 10.88 9.69 -14.76
N THR A 341 9.96 8.76 -15.03
CA THR A 341 10.05 7.87 -16.20
C THR A 341 8.95 8.23 -17.19
N ALA A 342 9.33 8.76 -18.36
CA ALA A 342 8.37 9.12 -19.40
C ALA A 342 8.35 8.06 -20.51
N TYR A 343 7.20 7.43 -20.72
CA TYR A 343 7.01 6.37 -21.71
C TYR A 343 6.61 7.00 -23.06
N LEU A 344 7.55 7.00 -23.98
CA LEU A 344 7.40 7.65 -25.28
C LEU A 344 6.41 6.88 -26.16
N ALA A 345 5.38 7.59 -26.59
CA ALA A 345 4.38 7.11 -27.52
C ALA A 345 4.41 7.95 -28.81
N LYS A 346 4.68 7.31 -29.94
CA LYS A 346 4.64 7.93 -31.25
C LYS A 346 3.22 8.37 -31.63
N LYS A 347 2.24 7.50 -31.35
CA LYS A 347 0.80 7.71 -31.53
C LYS A 347 0.07 7.08 -30.36
N GLN A 348 -1.00 7.72 -29.91
CA GLN A 348 -1.84 7.17 -28.83
C GLN A 348 -2.90 6.20 -29.36
N ASP A 349 -3.41 6.42 -30.58
CA ASP A 349 -4.46 5.63 -31.18
C ASP A 349 -4.08 5.17 -32.60
N ASN A 350 -4.37 3.92 -32.93
CA ASN A 350 -4.22 3.39 -34.28
C ASN A 350 -5.22 3.95 -35.29
N ALA A 351 -6.31 4.57 -34.84
CA ALA A 351 -7.28 5.23 -35.72
C ALA A 351 -6.71 6.50 -36.36
N SER A 352 -5.65 7.08 -35.81
CA SER A 352 -4.98 8.26 -36.39
C SER A 352 -4.39 7.94 -37.74
N LYS A 353 -4.78 8.74 -38.76
CA LYS A 353 -4.29 8.64 -40.14
C LYS A 353 -3.07 9.51 -40.38
N GLU A 354 -2.75 10.44 -39.50
CA GLU A 354 -1.66 11.37 -39.65
C GLU A 354 -0.33 10.76 -39.21
N ASP A 355 0.73 11.07 -39.95
CA ASP A 355 2.09 10.65 -39.59
C ASP A 355 2.61 11.44 -38.39
N ALA A 356 3.20 10.74 -37.44
CA ALA A 356 3.82 11.33 -36.26
C ALA A 356 5.15 12.03 -36.63
N ASP A 357 5.43 13.18 -36.01
CA ASP A 357 6.73 13.87 -36.13
C ASP A 357 7.79 13.22 -35.22
N VAL A 358 8.29 12.06 -35.65
CA VAL A 358 9.27 11.27 -34.85
C VAL A 358 10.60 12.03 -34.66
N LYS A 359 10.93 13.03 -35.49
CA LYS A 359 12.15 13.85 -35.30
C LYS A 359 12.12 14.57 -33.94
N SER A 360 10.94 14.95 -33.47
CA SER A 360 10.80 15.59 -32.15
C SER A 360 11.20 14.69 -30.98
N LEU A 361 11.21 13.36 -31.15
CA LEU A 361 11.70 12.46 -30.10
C LEU A 361 13.17 12.70 -29.77
N VAL A 362 13.99 13.03 -30.76
CA VAL A 362 15.42 13.30 -30.56
C VAL A 362 15.62 14.47 -29.58
N ASP A 363 14.78 15.49 -29.68
CA ASP A 363 14.88 16.68 -28.82
C ASP A 363 14.48 16.32 -27.39
N TYR A 364 13.42 15.52 -27.19
CA TYR A 364 13.03 15.04 -25.86
C TYR A 364 14.09 14.13 -25.25
N LEU A 365 14.67 13.19 -26.01
CA LEU A 365 15.70 12.28 -25.52
C LEU A 365 16.97 12.98 -25.03
N LYS A 366 17.27 14.18 -25.52
CA LYS A 366 18.36 15.00 -24.97
C LYS A 366 18.08 15.47 -23.56
N TYR A 367 16.83 15.86 -23.25
CA TYR A 367 16.44 16.28 -21.91
C TYR A 367 16.56 15.14 -20.90
N PHE A 368 16.21 13.92 -21.28
CA PHE A 368 16.32 12.74 -20.38
C PHE A 368 17.75 12.37 -20.02
N ASN A 369 18.73 12.73 -20.83
CA ASN A 369 20.15 12.48 -20.52
C ASN A 369 20.76 13.52 -19.57
N GLU A 370 20.11 14.67 -19.40
CA GLU A 370 20.64 15.81 -18.62
C GLU A 370 20.00 15.92 -17.22
N GLU A 371 18.86 15.29 -17.01
CA GLU A 371 18.05 15.44 -15.80
C GLU A 371 17.86 14.08 -15.07
N SER A 372 17.31 14.11 -13.85
CA SER A 372 16.92 12.93 -13.08
C SER A 372 15.68 12.24 -13.71
N ALA A 373 15.75 11.94 -15.00
CA ALA A 373 14.65 11.39 -15.79
C ALA A 373 15.12 10.26 -16.70
N GLU A 374 14.21 9.35 -17.01
CA GLU A 374 14.42 8.20 -17.89
C GLU A 374 13.35 8.18 -18.97
N ALA A 375 13.75 7.83 -20.20
CA ALA A 375 12.81 7.55 -21.27
C ALA A 375 12.51 6.04 -21.32
N GLY A 376 11.25 5.68 -21.22
CA GLY A 376 10.72 4.37 -21.57
C GLY A 376 10.03 4.38 -22.93
N ILE A 377 9.54 3.23 -23.38
CA ILE A 377 8.77 3.10 -24.61
C ILE A 377 7.38 2.52 -24.36
N SER A 378 6.35 3.09 -24.99
CA SER A 378 4.99 2.52 -24.96
C SER A 378 4.87 1.35 -25.92
N LEU A 379 4.43 0.18 -25.41
CA LEU A 379 4.17 -1.03 -26.17
C LEU A 379 2.67 -1.11 -26.52
N GLY A 380 2.36 -0.88 -27.78
CA GLY A 380 0.96 -0.87 -28.23
C GLY A 380 0.31 0.51 -28.11
N ARG A 381 -0.84 0.63 -28.72
CA ARG A 381 -1.67 1.84 -28.79
C ARG A 381 -3.09 1.48 -28.46
N MET A 382 -3.91 2.46 -28.12
CA MET A 382 -5.35 2.27 -28.00
C MET A 382 -5.91 1.65 -29.28
N ASN A 383 -6.80 0.67 -29.14
CA ASN A 383 -7.38 -0.11 -30.24
C ASN A 383 -6.34 -0.87 -31.10
N ASP A 384 -5.17 -1.18 -30.56
CA ASP A 384 -4.16 -1.95 -31.29
C ASP A 384 -4.53 -3.44 -31.30
N THR A 385 -4.77 -3.97 -32.50
CA THR A 385 -5.11 -5.38 -32.71
C THR A 385 -3.89 -6.27 -32.94
N ASP A 386 -2.71 -5.66 -33.19
CA ASP A 386 -1.45 -6.36 -33.44
C ASP A 386 -0.26 -5.53 -32.95
N ILE A 387 0.01 -5.63 -31.66
CA ILE A 387 1.15 -4.95 -30.99
C ILE A 387 2.47 -5.26 -31.70
N GLN A 388 2.70 -6.49 -32.15
CA GLN A 388 3.94 -6.86 -32.78
C GLN A 388 4.21 -6.01 -34.03
N LYS A 389 3.19 -5.87 -34.88
CA LYS A 389 3.31 -5.06 -36.11
C LYS A 389 3.56 -3.59 -35.78
N SER A 390 2.90 -3.08 -34.75
CA SER A 390 3.11 -1.71 -34.27
C SER A 390 4.53 -1.50 -33.76
N LEU A 391 5.07 -2.44 -32.97
CA LEU A 391 6.45 -2.39 -32.47
C LEU A 391 7.50 -2.47 -33.59
N GLU A 392 7.31 -3.34 -34.58
CA GLU A 392 8.20 -3.43 -35.73
C GLU A 392 8.22 -2.15 -36.55
N ALA A 393 7.05 -1.51 -36.71
CA ALA A 393 6.94 -0.22 -37.39
C ALA A 393 7.60 0.91 -36.59
N ASP A 394 7.40 0.96 -35.29
CA ASP A 394 8.01 1.97 -34.41
C ASP A 394 9.54 1.80 -34.36
N LYS A 395 10.05 0.57 -34.30
CA LYS A 395 11.48 0.30 -34.38
C LYS A 395 12.10 0.79 -35.68
N GLN A 396 11.50 0.43 -36.83
CA GLN A 396 12.00 0.87 -38.13
C GLN A 396 12.05 2.40 -38.25
N GLU A 397 11.10 3.09 -37.66
CA GLU A 397 11.05 4.54 -37.67
C GLU A 397 12.11 5.18 -36.77
N ILE A 398 12.32 4.60 -35.55
CA ILE A 398 13.38 5.02 -34.62
C ILE A 398 14.77 4.83 -35.27
N GLU A 399 14.99 3.67 -35.89
CA GLU A 399 16.25 3.38 -36.62
C GLU A 399 16.51 4.36 -37.80
N LYS A 400 15.48 4.74 -38.53
CA LYS A 400 15.61 5.74 -39.61
C LYS A 400 16.03 7.13 -39.13
N GLN A 401 15.76 7.47 -37.88
CA GLN A 401 16.12 8.74 -37.26
C GLN A 401 17.47 8.67 -36.53
N ASP A 402 18.21 7.56 -36.63
CA ASP A 402 19.49 7.31 -35.94
C ASP A 402 19.38 7.46 -34.40
N ILE A 403 18.22 7.14 -33.82
CA ILE A 403 18.00 7.17 -32.37
C ILE A 403 18.64 5.94 -31.75
N THR A 404 19.63 6.16 -30.88
CA THR A 404 20.42 5.10 -30.21
C THR A 404 20.15 5.03 -28.72
N TYR A 405 19.08 5.64 -28.21
CA TYR A 405 18.74 5.62 -26.77
C TYR A 405 18.41 4.18 -26.32
N PRO A 406 19.04 3.68 -25.23
CA PRO A 406 18.78 2.34 -24.71
C PRO A 406 17.51 2.33 -23.85
N PHE A 407 16.36 1.98 -24.43
CA PHE A 407 15.12 1.85 -23.69
C PHE A 407 15.15 0.60 -22.81
N SER A 408 15.26 0.77 -21.50
CA SER A 408 15.26 -0.33 -20.52
C SER A 408 13.89 -0.55 -19.88
N GLY A 409 13.06 0.49 -19.80
CA GLY A 409 11.69 0.46 -19.33
C GLY A 409 10.68 0.51 -20.48
N ALA A 410 9.61 -0.23 -20.38
CA ALA A 410 8.48 -0.16 -21.29
C ALA A 410 7.17 -0.01 -20.52
N TYR A 411 6.12 0.49 -21.17
CA TYR A 411 4.77 0.58 -20.62
C TYR A 411 3.79 -0.12 -21.55
N ILE A 412 2.82 -0.83 -20.97
CA ILE A 412 1.73 -1.47 -21.69
C ILE A 412 0.39 -1.14 -21.03
N ARG A 413 -0.60 -0.81 -21.86
CA ARG A 413 -1.97 -0.58 -21.41
C ARG A 413 -2.66 -1.91 -21.09
N SER A 414 -3.60 -1.90 -20.14
CA SER A 414 -4.39 -3.08 -19.73
C SER A 414 -5.06 -3.78 -20.92
N GLU A 415 -5.61 -3.04 -21.86
CA GLU A 415 -6.26 -3.57 -23.07
C GLU A 415 -5.33 -4.39 -23.98
N ASN A 416 -4.02 -4.21 -23.83
CA ASN A 416 -2.99 -4.87 -24.64
C ASN A 416 -2.26 -6.02 -23.91
N GLU A 417 -2.57 -6.28 -22.64
CA GLU A 417 -1.85 -7.27 -21.83
C GLU A 417 -1.92 -8.71 -22.37
N GLU A 418 -3.06 -9.11 -22.95
CA GLU A 418 -3.16 -10.44 -23.56
C GLU A 418 -2.17 -10.65 -24.70
N GLN A 419 -1.84 -9.59 -25.43
CA GLN A 419 -0.88 -9.64 -26.51
C GLN A 419 0.57 -9.73 -26.00
N LEU A 420 0.85 -9.17 -24.82
CA LEU A 420 2.16 -9.22 -24.18
C LEU A 420 2.65 -10.66 -24.00
N SER A 421 1.79 -11.55 -23.55
CA SER A 421 2.11 -12.97 -23.37
C SER A 421 2.54 -13.66 -24.67
N LYS A 422 2.00 -13.23 -25.81
CA LYS A 422 2.38 -13.73 -27.13
C LYS A 422 3.75 -13.18 -27.56
N LEU A 423 3.99 -11.88 -27.36
CA LEU A 423 5.26 -11.23 -27.69
C LEU A 423 6.43 -11.86 -26.92
N VAL A 424 6.20 -12.19 -25.64
CA VAL A 424 7.20 -12.83 -24.77
C VAL A 424 7.50 -14.25 -25.24
N LYS A 425 6.47 -15.06 -25.49
CA LYS A 425 6.64 -16.45 -25.96
C LYS A 425 7.40 -16.55 -27.28
N ASP A 426 7.19 -15.60 -28.18
CA ASP A 426 7.81 -15.57 -29.49
C ASP A 426 9.21 -14.92 -29.50
N GLU A 427 9.76 -14.58 -28.35
CA GLU A 427 11.04 -13.86 -28.18
C GLU A 427 11.10 -12.52 -28.96
N LYS A 428 9.96 -11.99 -29.34
CA LYS A 428 9.88 -10.81 -30.24
C LYS A 428 10.12 -9.49 -29.53
N LEU A 429 10.07 -9.47 -28.18
CA LEU A 429 10.55 -8.35 -27.38
C LEU A 429 12.08 -8.16 -27.51
N LYS A 430 12.83 -9.15 -28.01
CA LYS A 430 14.23 -8.99 -28.41
C LYS A 430 14.44 -7.95 -29.53
N THR A 431 13.36 -7.50 -30.13
CA THR A 431 13.36 -6.35 -31.03
C THR A 431 13.86 -5.08 -30.32
N PHE A 432 13.54 -4.91 -29.04
CA PHE A 432 14.11 -3.93 -28.13
C PHE A 432 14.93 -4.70 -27.09
N SER A 433 16.16 -5.04 -27.44
CA SER A 433 17.03 -5.97 -26.70
C SER A 433 17.35 -5.54 -25.27
N ASP A 434 17.08 -4.28 -24.94
CA ASP A 434 17.44 -3.67 -23.66
C ASP A 434 16.26 -3.55 -22.67
N ILE A 435 15.02 -3.90 -23.07
CA ILE A 435 13.86 -3.86 -22.16
C ILE A 435 14.03 -4.89 -21.06
N ARG A 436 14.08 -4.42 -19.83
CA ARG A 436 14.24 -5.22 -18.61
C ARG A 436 13.00 -5.26 -17.76
N THR A 437 12.17 -4.22 -17.81
CA THR A 437 10.97 -4.10 -17.00
C THR A 437 9.83 -3.50 -17.78
N ILE A 438 8.62 -3.95 -17.51
CA ILE A 438 7.39 -3.48 -18.13
C ILE A 438 6.48 -2.89 -17.05
N CYS A 439 6.24 -1.59 -17.14
CA CYS A 439 5.23 -0.90 -16.36
C CYS A 439 3.84 -1.25 -16.90
N LYS A 440 2.90 -1.57 -16.00
CA LYS A 440 1.53 -1.97 -16.31
C LYS A 440 0.54 -1.09 -15.57
N ASP A 441 -0.65 -0.94 -16.14
CA ASP A 441 -1.75 -0.35 -15.41
C ASP A 441 -2.08 -1.15 -14.13
N TYR A 442 -2.73 -0.48 -13.19
CA TYR A 442 -3.19 -1.13 -11.96
C TYR A 442 -4.23 -2.22 -12.27
N GLY A 443 -4.13 -3.33 -11.56
CA GLY A 443 -5.11 -4.41 -11.56
C GLY A 443 -5.19 -5.09 -10.20
N GLU A 444 -6.41 -5.22 -9.65
CA GLU A 444 -6.62 -5.83 -8.34
C GLU A 444 -6.14 -7.29 -8.27
N GLU A 445 -6.33 -8.05 -9.35
CA GLU A 445 -5.97 -9.46 -9.44
C GLU A 445 -4.50 -9.70 -9.86
N GLN A 446 -3.79 -8.63 -10.26
CA GLN A 446 -2.42 -8.73 -10.75
C GLN A 446 -1.41 -8.37 -9.67
N PRO A 447 -0.24 -9.06 -9.60
CA PRO A 447 0.82 -8.68 -8.68
C PRO A 447 1.29 -7.24 -8.89
N VAL A 448 1.63 -6.54 -7.80
CA VAL A 448 2.25 -5.20 -7.85
C VAL A 448 3.53 -5.24 -8.67
N PHE A 449 4.31 -6.30 -8.51
CA PHE A 449 5.44 -6.62 -9.39
C PHE A 449 5.72 -8.13 -9.39
N SER A 450 6.26 -8.64 -10.50
CA SER A 450 6.56 -10.06 -10.65
C SER A 450 7.58 -10.29 -11.77
N TRP A 451 8.08 -11.51 -11.85
CA TRP A 451 8.78 -11.98 -13.04
C TRP A 451 7.77 -12.27 -14.15
N LEU A 452 7.96 -11.68 -15.32
CA LEU A 452 7.24 -12.01 -16.55
C LEU A 452 7.97 -13.14 -17.30
N THR A 453 9.30 -13.07 -17.31
CA THR A 453 10.22 -14.08 -17.84
C THR A 453 11.41 -14.21 -16.90
N ASP A 454 12.36 -15.09 -17.20
CA ASP A 454 13.62 -15.21 -16.44
C ASP A 454 14.46 -13.91 -16.43
N TRP A 455 14.13 -12.93 -17.28
CA TRP A 455 14.92 -11.71 -17.46
C TRP A 455 14.10 -10.40 -17.54
N ILE A 456 12.79 -10.46 -17.70
CA ILE A 456 11.89 -9.31 -17.67
C ILE A 456 11.03 -9.33 -16.41
N THR A 457 10.94 -8.21 -15.73
CA THR A 457 9.97 -7.99 -14.63
C THR A 457 8.77 -7.18 -15.10
N THR A 458 7.69 -7.23 -14.32
CA THR A 458 6.57 -6.29 -14.42
C THR A 458 6.50 -5.45 -13.16
N GLN A 459 6.05 -4.19 -13.29
CA GLN A 459 5.80 -3.28 -12.18
C GLN A 459 4.48 -2.54 -12.44
N ALA A 460 3.54 -2.60 -11.50
CA ALA A 460 2.25 -1.95 -11.66
C ALA A 460 2.31 -0.46 -11.28
N ILE A 461 1.51 0.35 -11.96
CA ILE A 461 1.08 1.65 -11.48
C ILE A 461 0.19 1.42 -10.26
N THR A 462 0.40 2.13 -9.16
CA THR A 462 -0.32 1.91 -7.91
C THR A 462 -1.28 3.04 -7.57
N MET A 463 -1.14 4.19 -8.22
CA MET A 463 -1.96 5.37 -7.96
C MET A 463 -2.01 6.31 -9.16
N ASN A 464 -3.11 7.06 -9.27
CA ASN A 464 -3.21 8.17 -10.19
C ASN A 464 -2.59 9.43 -9.55
N GLY A 465 -1.72 10.14 -10.27
CA GLY A 465 -0.99 11.29 -9.75
C GLY A 465 -1.86 12.54 -9.55
N TYR A 466 -3.00 12.65 -10.22
CA TYR A 466 -3.85 13.84 -10.17
C TYR A 466 -5.31 13.57 -9.73
N GLN A 467 -5.65 12.32 -9.49
CA GLN A 467 -6.90 11.91 -8.86
C GLN A 467 -6.58 11.33 -7.49
N TYR A 468 -7.41 11.65 -6.52
CA TYR A 468 -7.26 11.15 -5.15
C TYR A 468 -8.60 10.62 -4.67
N THR A 469 -8.61 9.37 -4.25
CA THR A 469 -9.74 8.76 -3.54
C THR A 469 -9.28 8.20 -2.20
N TYR A 470 -10.20 8.01 -1.27
CA TYR A 470 -9.87 7.45 0.04
C TYR A 470 -9.47 5.97 -0.05
N LYS A 471 -10.09 5.22 -0.95
CA LYS A 471 -9.73 3.82 -1.22
C LYS A 471 -8.31 3.72 -1.80
N ASP A 472 -7.95 4.61 -2.73
CA ASP A 472 -6.61 4.67 -3.28
C ASP A 472 -5.56 4.97 -2.21
N ASP A 473 -5.81 5.93 -1.32
CA ASP A 473 -4.91 6.26 -0.21
C ASP A 473 -4.73 5.06 0.73
N PHE A 474 -5.81 4.44 1.15
CA PHE A 474 -5.79 3.27 2.03
C PHE A 474 -5.03 2.09 1.40
N ARG A 475 -5.33 1.80 0.14
CA ARG A 475 -4.63 0.78 -0.66
C ARG A 475 -3.14 1.08 -0.79
N LEU A 476 -2.78 2.32 -1.09
CA LEU A 476 -1.39 2.71 -1.25
C LEU A 476 -0.61 2.61 0.07
N LYS A 477 -1.18 3.04 1.19
CA LYS A 477 -0.59 2.82 2.52
C LYS A 477 -0.33 1.35 2.79
N SER A 478 -1.27 0.49 2.38
CA SER A 478 -1.14 -0.96 2.49
C SER A 478 0.03 -1.49 1.65
N ILE A 479 0.11 -1.09 0.37
CA ILE A 479 1.22 -1.48 -0.53
C ILE A 479 2.56 -0.98 0.01
N GLN A 480 2.64 0.26 0.45
CA GLN A 480 3.88 0.84 1.00
C GLN A 480 4.29 0.19 2.31
N THR A 481 3.34 -0.17 3.18
CA THR A 481 3.62 -0.92 4.42
C THR A 481 4.29 -2.26 4.11
N THR A 482 3.79 -2.97 3.10
CA THR A 482 4.30 -4.31 2.74
C THR A 482 5.58 -4.24 1.91
N LEU A 483 5.64 -3.36 0.92
CA LEU A 483 6.64 -3.43 -0.14
C LEU A 483 7.60 -2.24 -0.15
N GLY A 484 7.28 -1.14 0.55
CA GLY A 484 8.03 0.11 0.40
C GLY A 484 8.05 0.57 -1.06
N TYR A 485 6.94 0.40 -1.78
CA TYR A 485 6.84 0.63 -3.22
C TYR A 485 5.62 1.47 -3.56
N SER A 486 5.79 2.40 -4.50
CA SER A 486 4.69 3.10 -5.16
C SER A 486 5.08 3.53 -6.57
N ASN A 487 4.09 3.68 -7.45
CA ASN A 487 4.25 4.17 -8.81
C ASN A 487 3.06 5.05 -9.16
N ALA A 488 3.30 6.37 -9.15
CA ALA A 488 2.30 7.36 -9.51
C ALA A 488 2.25 7.55 -11.02
N GLN A 489 1.07 7.65 -11.60
CA GLN A 489 0.88 7.86 -13.04
C GLN A 489 0.38 9.27 -13.35
N VAL A 490 0.94 9.86 -14.42
CA VAL A 490 0.34 10.97 -15.15
C VAL A 490 0.08 10.49 -16.57
N ASP A 491 -1.18 10.26 -16.93
CA ASP A 491 -1.58 9.83 -18.28
C ASP A 491 -1.83 11.05 -19.17
N LEU A 492 -0.87 11.37 -20.03
CA LEU A 492 -0.98 12.49 -20.94
C LEU A 492 -2.03 12.31 -22.03
N TYR A 493 -2.44 11.07 -22.32
CA TYR A 493 -3.54 10.85 -23.25
C TYR A 493 -4.84 11.48 -22.74
N GLN A 494 -5.17 11.28 -21.47
CA GLN A 494 -6.35 11.90 -20.85
C GLN A 494 -6.23 13.43 -20.84
N LEU A 495 -5.05 13.97 -20.55
CA LEU A 495 -4.81 15.40 -20.52
C LEU A 495 -4.87 16.08 -21.91
N ILE A 496 -4.40 15.40 -22.96
CA ILE A 496 -4.45 15.91 -24.35
C ILE A 496 -5.87 15.84 -24.90
N TRP A 497 -6.64 14.83 -24.47
CA TRP A 497 -8.02 14.58 -24.91
C TRP A 497 -8.98 14.55 -23.72
N PRO A 498 -9.10 15.66 -22.95
CA PRO A 498 -9.93 15.67 -21.76
C PRO A 498 -11.38 15.36 -22.14
N GLN A 499 -11.98 14.41 -21.40
CA GLN A 499 -13.39 14.12 -21.53
C GLN A 499 -14.20 15.04 -20.63
N GLU A 500 -13.63 15.40 -19.49
CA GLU A 500 -14.20 16.23 -18.44
C GLU A 500 -13.24 17.39 -18.12
N ARG A 501 -13.74 18.39 -17.39
CA ARG A 501 -12.94 19.55 -16.98
C ARG A 501 -11.82 19.15 -16.02
N GLU A 502 -12.04 18.13 -15.23
CA GLU A 502 -11.10 17.56 -14.26
C GLU A 502 -9.84 17.01 -14.93
N ASP A 503 -9.93 16.61 -16.18
CA ASP A 503 -8.81 16.12 -17.00
C ASP A 503 -8.04 17.27 -17.71
N GLU A 504 -8.56 18.50 -17.66
CA GLU A 504 -7.86 19.63 -18.28
C GLU A 504 -6.57 19.97 -17.50
N TRP A 505 -5.50 20.28 -18.24
CA TRP A 505 -4.19 20.55 -17.66
C TRP A 505 -4.17 21.61 -16.57
N GLU A 506 -5.00 22.64 -16.67
CA GLU A 506 -5.10 23.68 -15.63
C GLU A 506 -5.50 23.07 -14.29
N VAL A 507 -6.46 22.14 -14.29
CA VAL A 507 -6.94 21.45 -13.08
C VAL A 507 -5.94 20.41 -12.61
N VAL A 508 -5.41 19.60 -13.55
CA VAL A 508 -4.45 18.52 -13.24
C VAL A 508 -3.17 19.08 -12.65
N SER A 509 -2.60 20.15 -13.24
CA SER A 509 -1.35 20.73 -12.76
C SER A 509 -1.44 21.30 -11.35
N GLU A 510 -2.60 21.84 -10.96
CA GLU A 510 -2.85 22.33 -9.59
C GLU A 510 -2.91 21.16 -8.58
N LYS A 511 -3.45 20.01 -8.98
CA LYS A 511 -3.65 18.85 -8.10
C LYS A 511 -2.42 17.95 -8.03
N LEU A 512 -1.67 17.83 -9.11
CA LEU A 512 -0.59 16.86 -9.25
C LEU A 512 0.42 16.92 -8.10
N ALA A 513 1.02 18.07 -7.87
CA ALA A 513 2.02 18.23 -6.82
C ALA A 513 1.43 17.98 -5.43
N SER A 514 0.21 18.46 -5.17
CA SER A 514 -0.50 18.27 -3.91
C SER A 514 -0.82 16.79 -3.65
N ASN A 515 -1.36 16.09 -4.65
CA ASN A 515 -1.73 14.68 -4.52
C ASN A 515 -0.49 13.80 -4.30
N ILE A 516 0.55 13.96 -5.12
CA ILE A 516 1.80 13.19 -4.97
C ILE A 516 2.44 13.48 -3.60
N SER A 517 2.46 14.74 -3.16
CA SER A 517 2.96 15.08 -1.83
C SER A 517 2.13 14.45 -0.71
N THR A 518 0.82 14.42 -0.84
CA THR A 518 -0.08 13.77 0.13
C THR A 518 0.25 12.28 0.25
N TYR A 519 0.45 11.60 -0.88
CA TYR A 519 0.79 10.18 -0.89
C TYR A 519 2.21 9.90 -0.38
N TRP A 520 3.20 10.74 -0.68
CA TRP A 520 4.61 10.43 -0.45
C TRP A 520 5.22 11.06 0.80
N ASN A 521 4.66 12.16 1.31
CA ASN A 521 5.19 12.80 2.52
C ASN A 521 5.25 11.87 3.74
N PRO A 522 4.23 11.03 4.01
CA PRO A 522 4.30 10.07 5.11
C PRO A 522 5.42 9.04 4.94
N PHE A 523 5.87 8.81 3.71
CA PHE A 523 6.90 7.85 3.32
C PHE A 523 8.13 8.54 2.71
N SER A 524 8.46 9.74 3.18
CA SER A 524 9.56 10.55 2.65
C SER A 524 10.94 9.89 2.77
N VAL A 525 11.05 8.92 3.66
CA VAL A 525 12.27 8.09 3.84
C VAL A 525 12.51 7.15 2.64
N PHE A 526 11.46 6.78 1.91
CA PHE A 526 11.62 5.92 0.73
C PHE A 526 12.21 6.70 -0.43
N GLU A 527 13.11 6.06 -1.16
CA GLU A 527 13.83 6.70 -2.25
C GLU A 527 12.97 6.88 -3.50
N LYS A 528 13.13 8.03 -4.13
CA LYS A 528 12.57 8.34 -5.45
C LYS A 528 13.43 7.69 -6.52
N THR A 529 12.81 6.94 -7.41
CA THR A 529 13.49 6.11 -8.41
C THR A 529 12.89 6.28 -9.79
N THR A 530 13.71 6.08 -10.82
CA THR A 530 13.18 5.76 -12.15
C THR A 530 12.73 4.30 -12.20
N ILE A 531 11.99 3.90 -13.22
CA ILE A 531 11.50 2.52 -13.34
C ILE A 531 12.63 1.49 -13.45
N THR A 532 13.76 1.85 -14.05
CA THR A 532 14.94 0.98 -14.19
C THR A 532 15.73 0.87 -12.87
N GLU A 533 15.85 1.95 -12.12
CA GLU A 533 16.43 1.92 -10.77
C GLU A 533 15.56 1.05 -9.84
N SER A 534 14.25 1.25 -9.90
CA SER A 534 13.26 0.44 -9.19
C SER A 534 13.34 -1.05 -9.60
N ASP A 535 13.47 -1.35 -10.90
CA ASP A 535 13.63 -2.73 -11.41
C ASP A 535 14.82 -3.45 -10.77
N THR A 536 15.93 -2.77 -10.60
CA THR A 536 17.10 -3.36 -9.94
C THR A 536 16.78 -3.80 -8.51
N ARG A 537 16.01 -3.00 -7.76
CA ARG A 537 15.58 -3.32 -6.39
C ARG A 537 14.49 -4.39 -6.36
N VAL A 538 13.54 -4.34 -7.29
CA VAL A 538 12.50 -5.36 -7.46
C VAL A 538 13.12 -6.74 -7.71
N ARG A 539 14.14 -6.83 -8.58
CA ARG A 539 14.87 -8.08 -8.86
C ARG A 539 15.56 -8.63 -7.61
N ARG A 540 16.20 -7.77 -6.81
CA ARG A 540 16.81 -8.17 -5.53
C ARG A 540 15.76 -8.71 -4.59
N PHE A 541 14.69 -7.94 -4.35
CA PHE A 541 13.57 -8.34 -3.52
C PHE A 541 12.95 -9.70 -3.93
N LEU A 542 12.73 -9.91 -5.22
CA LEU A 542 12.15 -11.16 -5.73
C LEU A 542 13.07 -12.37 -5.55
N ASN A 543 14.40 -12.16 -5.59
CA ASN A 543 15.39 -13.23 -5.51
C ASN A 543 15.89 -13.53 -4.09
N GLU A 544 15.90 -12.54 -3.21
CA GLU A 544 16.42 -12.70 -1.85
C GLU A 544 15.42 -13.36 -0.91
N SER A 545 15.92 -14.01 0.12
CA SER A 545 15.14 -14.43 1.28
C SER A 545 15.83 -14.00 2.57
N VAL A 546 15.03 -13.62 3.57
CA VAL A 546 15.52 -13.05 4.82
C VAL A 546 15.12 -13.91 5.98
N THR A 547 16.11 -14.20 6.84
CA THR A 547 15.87 -14.82 8.13
C THR A 547 16.40 -13.92 9.23
N SER A 548 15.67 -13.85 10.34
CA SER A 548 16.11 -13.09 11.51
C SER A 548 15.91 -13.88 12.79
N SER A 549 16.77 -13.61 13.75
CA SER A 549 16.67 -14.16 15.09
C SER A 549 17.01 -13.10 16.11
N ARG A 550 16.24 -13.07 17.21
CA ARG A 550 16.48 -12.14 18.29
C ARG A 550 17.04 -12.85 19.52
N LYS A 551 18.09 -12.28 20.10
CA LYS A 551 18.64 -12.68 21.38
C LYS A 551 18.82 -11.43 22.24
N ALA A 552 17.99 -11.32 23.27
CA ALA A 552 17.90 -10.14 24.13
C ALA A 552 17.65 -8.85 23.31
N ASP A 553 18.58 -7.92 23.33
CA ASP A 553 18.59 -6.63 22.66
C ASP A 553 19.07 -6.70 21.20
N LYS A 554 19.51 -7.87 20.71
CA LYS A 554 20.13 -8.00 19.38
C LYS A 554 19.26 -8.80 18.44
N ILE A 555 19.05 -8.25 17.25
CA ILE A 555 18.45 -8.92 16.10
C ILE A 555 19.56 -9.22 15.11
N SER A 556 19.81 -10.51 14.87
CA SER A 556 20.72 -10.99 13.83
C SER A 556 19.94 -11.23 12.56
N ILE A 557 20.43 -10.69 11.45
CA ILE A 557 19.80 -10.74 10.13
C ILE A 557 20.70 -11.50 9.18
N LYS A 558 20.13 -12.42 8.40
CA LYS A 558 20.80 -13.13 7.31
C LYS A 558 19.96 -13.01 6.05
N VAL A 559 20.58 -12.62 4.95
CA VAL A 559 19.98 -12.52 3.62
C VAL A 559 20.62 -13.57 2.71
N GLU A 560 19.80 -14.47 2.16
CA GLU A 560 20.23 -15.40 1.13
C GLU A 560 20.06 -14.76 -0.25
N ASN A 561 20.90 -15.14 -1.21
CA ASN A 561 21.00 -14.53 -2.53
C ASN A 561 21.26 -13.01 -2.50
N PHE A 562 21.92 -12.53 -1.45
CA PHE A 562 22.31 -11.13 -1.32
C PHE A 562 23.15 -10.67 -2.51
N ASN A 563 22.80 -9.50 -3.08
CA ASN A 563 23.49 -8.90 -4.20
C ASN A 563 23.65 -7.39 -4.01
N GLU A 564 24.86 -6.95 -3.68
CA GLU A 564 25.29 -5.57 -3.43
C GLU A 564 24.66 -4.93 -2.18
N ASP A 565 23.33 -4.79 -2.12
CA ASP A 565 22.59 -4.26 -0.99
C ASP A 565 21.21 -4.91 -0.85
N ALA A 566 20.55 -4.68 0.30
CA ALA A 566 19.18 -5.10 0.54
C ALA A 566 18.46 -4.09 1.45
N TRP A 567 17.17 -3.93 1.22
CA TRP A 567 16.33 -3.01 1.98
C TRP A 567 15.31 -3.79 2.82
N MET A 568 15.20 -3.42 4.10
CA MET A 568 14.32 -4.11 5.04
C MET A 568 13.46 -3.13 5.80
N MET A 569 12.28 -3.57 6.15
CA MET A 569 11.43 -2.96 7.15
C MET A 569 11.64 -3.68 8.48
N LEU A 570 11.99 -2.94 9.52
CA LEU A 570 11.98 -3.42 10.90
C LEU A 570 10.90 -2.67 11.67
N ARG A 571 9.95 -3.40 12.25
CA ARG A 571 8.94 -2.84 13.16
C ARG A 571 9.14 -3.38 14.57
N THR A 572 9.08 -2.47 15.55
CA THR A 572 9.36 -2.75 16.96
C THR A 572 8.26 -2.11 17.81
N HIS A 573 7.89 -2.73 18.92
CA HIS A 573 6.89 -2.17 19.83
C HIS A 573 7.56 -1.17 20.79
N GLY A 574 7.86 0.07 20.29
CA GLY A 574 8.45 1.16 21.05
C GLY A 574 9.95 1.04 21.35
N GLU A 575 10.61 -0.01 20.86
CA GLU A 575 12.06 -0.15 21.03
C GLU A 575 12.81 0.63 19.95
N LYS A 576 13.83 1.38 20.33
CA LYS A 576 14.65 2.18 19.42
C LYS A 576 15.92 1.47 19.01
N ILE A 577 16.37 1.68 17.78
CA ILE A 577 17.68 1.20 17.34
C ILE A 577 18.77 2.03 18.00
N GLU A 578 19.67 1.36 18.72
CA GLU A 578 20.86 1.97 19.31
C GLU A 578 22.05 1.93 18.33
N SER A 579 22.22 0.81 17.64
CA SER A 579 23.33 0.64 16.69
C SER A 579 23.03 -0.47 15.68
N MET A 580 23.69 -0.39 14.54
CA MET A 580 23.62 -1.42 13.49
C MET A 580 25.02 -1.73 12.97
N LYS A 581 25.30 -3.01 12.69
CA LYS A 581 26.51 -3.48 12.01
C LYS A 581 26.16 -3.93 10.60
N ASN A 582 27.02 -3.60 9.64
CA ASN A 582 26.90 -3.94 8.23
C ASN A 582 25.65 -3.33 7.56
N GLY A 583 25.34 -2.10 7.92
CA GLY A 583 24.26 -1.35 7.32
C GLY A 583 24.00 -0.03 8.05
N SER A 584 22.96 0.66 7.62
CA SER A 584 22.43 1.89 8.20
C SER A 584 20.92 1.77 8.40
N TRP A 585 20.34 2.70 9.14
CA TRP A 585 18.90 2.76 9.34
C TRP A 585 18.39 4.20 9.32
N GLU A 586 17.15 4.35 8.95
CA GLU A 586 16.39 5.59 9.07
C GLU A 586 15.04 5.29 9.74
N LYS A 587 14.57 6.25 10.54
CA LYS A 587 13.27 6.13 11.21
C LYS A 587 12.17 6.55 10.25
N ILE A 588 11.16 5.72 10.07
CA ILE A 588 9.94 6.04 9.33
C ILE A 588 8.90 6.60 10.30
N GLU A 589 8.60 5.84 11.34
CA GLU A 589 7.67 6.18 12.43
C GLU A 589 8.25 5.75 13.78
N ASP A 590 7.51 5.94 14.86
CA ASP A 590 8.03 5.67 16.22
C ASP A 590 8.48 4.23 16.43
N ASP A 591 7.84 3.28 15.78
CA ASP A 591 8.10 1.85 15.88
C ASP A 591 8.47 1.20 14.54
N ALA A 592 8.80 1.99 13.51
CA ALA A 592 9.13 1.50 12.18
C ALA A 592 10.41 2.13 11.63
N TYR A 593 11.31 1.28 11.12
CA TYR A 593 12.62 1.65 10.63
C TYR A 593 12.89 1.05 9.25
N LEU A 594 13.43 1.87 8.35
CA LEU A 594 14.03 1.45 7.10
C LEU A 594 15.47 1.04 7.37
N LEU A 595 15.84 -0.20 7.06
CA LEU A 595 17.21 -0.68 7.16
C LEU A 595 17.80 -0.83 5.76
N HIS A 596 19.03 -0.35 5.58
CA HIS A 596 19.83 -0.58 4.39
C HIS A 596 21.01 -1.49 4.75
N LEU A 597 21.04 -2.69 4.24
CA LEU A 597 22.06 -3.68 4.47
C LEU A 597 23.12 -3.63 3.37
N THR A 598 24.40 -3.59 3.77
CA THR A 598 25.56 -3.60 2.86
C THR A 598 26.31 -4.94 2.87
N SER A 599 25.73 -5.95 3.53
CA SER A 599 26.27 -7.31 3.64
C SER A 599 25.14 -8.30 3.82
N SER A 600 25.38 -9.55 3.42
CA SER A 600 24.45 -10.67 3.63
C SER A 600 24.16 -11.00 5.10
N GLN A 601 24.93 -10.43 6.02
CA GLN A 601 24.73 -10.56 7.47
C GLN A 601 24.82 -9.20 8.14
N ALA A 602 23.80 -8.87 8.94
CA ALA A 602 23.77 -7.64 9.71
C ALA A 602 23.29 -7.92 11.15
N THR A 603 23.52 -6.97 12.03
CA THR A 603 23.04 -7.05 13.41
C THR A 603 22.51 -5.69 13.83
N VAL A 604 21.29 -5.65 14.33
CA VAL A 604 20.66 -4.48 14.93
C VAL A 604 20.66 -4.67 16.43
N THR A 605 21.10 -3.65 17.17
CA THR A 605 20.99 -3.60 18.64
C THR A 605 19.89 -2.61 18.99
N LEU A 606 18.92 -3.07 19.78
CA LEU A 606 17.79 -2.27 20.25
C LEU A 606 18.05 -1.79 21.68
N LYS A 607 17.47 -0.64 22.00
CA LYS A 607 17.43 -0.08 23.35
C LYS A 607 15.96 0.03 23.77
N SER A 608 15.60 -0.60 24.87
CA SER A 608 14.26 -0.41 25.48
C SER A 608 14.20 0.99 26.07
N ASP A 609 13.21 1.76 25.68
CA ASP A 609 12.88 3.04 26.34
C ASP A 609 12.09 2.75 27.62
N THR A 610 12.78 2.24 28.64
CA THR A 610 12.17 1.96 29.96
C THR A 610 11.77 3.24 30.70
N GLU A 611 12.13 4.41 30.22
CA GLU A 611 11.83 5.68 30.90
C GLU A 611 10.40 6.22 30.62
N LEU A 612 9.72 5.80 29.54
CA LEU A 612 8.39 6.32 29.20
C LEU A 612 7.25 5.72 30.02
N TYR A 613 7.43 4.54 30.65
CA TYR A 613 6.35 3.84 31.38
C TYR A 613 6.37 4.04 32.91
N TYR A 614 7.34 4.75 33.46
CA TYR A 614 7.44 4.93 34.93
C TYR A 614 7.34 6.37 35.43
N SER A 615 7.03 7.35 34.57
CA SER A 615 6.97 8.76 34.98
C SER A 615 5.59 9.25 35.44
N GLU A 616 4.56 8.41 35.46
CA GLU A 616 3.25 8.77 36.01
C GLU A 616 2.76 7.70 37.00
N LYS A 617 3.16 7.86 38.25
CA LYS A 617 2.46 7.40 39.43
C LYS A 617 2.09 8.59 40.29
#